data_71a9270d2ac0ccb4b9343ba1839e4d91
#
_entry.id   71a9270d2ac0ccb4b9343ba1839e4d91
#
_cell.length_a   1.000
_cell.length_b   1.000
_cell.length_c   1.000
_cell.angle_alpha   90.00
_cell.angle_beta   90.00
_cell.angle_gamma   90.00
#
_symmetry.space_group_name_H-M   'P 1'
#
loop_
_entity.id
_entity.type
_entity.pdbx_description
1 polymer ?
#
loop_
_entity_poly.entity_id
_entity_poly.type
_entity_poly.pdbx_seq_one_letter_code
_entity_poly.pdbx_strand_id
1 'polypeptide(L)'
;MRGCRRVLIAIALVQAAAALGQPFHLPTPNHAIFEAGKEAGYFTPTIGRTWPSGTFGCVRSEGWQMHEGIDIKCTQRDAKGEPIDPVSAAADGTIAYINAKAGLSNYGNYIVMQHQVDGLPVYTLYAHLRALASGLSVGQVKKSGEIIATMGRTSNTRQG
;
A
#
# COMPACT_ATOMS: atom_id res chain seq x y z
N MET A 1 32.87 -40.45 52.27
CA MET A 1 31.56 -39.99 51.76
C MET A 1 31.80 -39.00 50.64
N ARG A 2 31.65 -39.38 49.37
CA ARG A 2 31.82 -38.51 48.19
C ARG A 2 30.45 -38.08 47.71
N GLY A 3 30.12 -36.79 47.89
CA GLY A 3 28.88 -36.18 47.42
C GLY A 3 28.86 -36.01 45.89
N CYS A 4 27.93 -36.70 45.26
CA CYS A 4 27.65 -36.59 43.81
C CYS A 4 26.89 -35.27 43.55
N ARG A 5 27.58 -34.26 42.98
CA ARG A 5 26.93 -33.03 42.50
C ARG A 5 26.18 -33.33 41.19
N ARG A 6 24.85 -33.31 41.23
CA ARG A 6 24.01 -33.38 40.04
C ARG A 6 24.05 -32.03 39.32
N VAL A 7 24.64 -31.98 38.13
CA VAL A 7 24.57 -30.84 37.24
C VAL A 7 23.26 -30.89 36.48
N LEU A 8 22.33 -29.99 36.77
CA LEU A 8 21.12 -29.79 36.00
C LEU A 8 21.46 -28.98 34.76
N ILE A 9 21.46 -29.59 33.58
CA ILE A 9 21.55 -28.89 32.31
C ILE A 9 20.13 -28.43 31.93
N ALA A 10 19.88 -27.12 32.04
CA ALA A 10 18.65 -26.50 31.53
C ALA A 10 18.78 -26.37 30.02
N ILE A 11 18.07 -27.17 29.26
CA ILE A 11 17.93 -27.03 27.81
C ILE A 11 16.88 -25.95 27.58
N ALA A 12 17.34 -24.74 27.20
CA ALA A 12 16.45 -23.70 26.71
C ALA A 12 15.96 -24.08 25.31
N LEU A 13 14.72 -24.50 25.17
CA LEU A 13 14.03 -24.65 23.90
C LEU A 13 13.79 -23.24 23.33
N VAL A 14 14.63 -22.81 22.39
CA VAL A 14 14.35 -21.66 21.54
C VAL A 14 13.25 -22.10 20.57
N GLN A 15 12.01 -21.76 20.86
CA GLN A 15 10.94 -21.86 19.89
C GLN A 15 11.21 -20.82 18.80
N ALA A 16 11.69 -21.24 17.63
CA ALA A 16 11.63 -20.45 16.42
C ALA A 16 10.14 -20.25 16.09
N ALA A 17 9.61 -19.09 16.43
CA ALA A 17 8.32 -18.67 15.87
C ALA A 17 8.52 -18.60 14.36
N ALA A 18 7.85 -19.50 13.61
CA ALA A 18 7.75 -19.37 12.17
C ALA A 18 7.17 -17.97 11.91
N ALA A 19 7.95 -17.09 11.33
CA ALA A 19 7.48 -15.79 10.88
C ALA A 19 6.52 -16.07 9.73
N LEU A 20 5.21 -16.15 10.04
CA LEU A 20 4.18 -16.08 9.02
C LEU A 20 4.37 -14.73 8.34
N GLY A 21 4.54 -14.73 7.01
CA GLY A 21 4.72 -13.52 6.23
C GLY A 21 3.68 -12.49 6.62
N GLN A 22 4.08 -11.23 6.74
CA GLN A 22 3.17 -10.15 7.14
C GLN A 22 2.05 -10.04 6.12
N PRO A 23 0.75 -10.20 6.51
CA PRO A 23 -0.34 -10.09 5.56
C PRO A 23 -0.48 -8.65 5.07
N PHE A 24 -0.64 -8.47 3.75
CA PHE A 24 -1.02 -7.19 3.16
C PHE A 24 -2.54 -7.09 3.07
N HIS A 25 -3.07 -5.92 3.42
CA HIS A 25 -4.49 -5.59 3.34
C HIS A 25 -4.74 -4.55 2.24
N LEU A 26 -6.00 -4.46 1.78
CA LEU A 26 -6.37 -3.40 0.86
C LEU A 26 -6.18 -2.03 1.53
N PRO A 27 -5.53 -1.06 0.85
CA PRO A 27 -5.22 0.24 1.44
C PRO A 27 -6.39 1.21 1.43
N THR A 28 -7.55 0.81 0.91
CA THR A 28 -8.75 1.64 0.77
C THR A 28 -10.00 0.88 1.22
N PRO A 29 -11.13 1.57 1.49
CA PRO A 29 -12.38 0.93 1.89
C PRO A 29 -13.10 0.21 0.72
N ASN A 30 -12.57 0.25 -0.50
CA ASN A 30 -13.16 -0.46 -1.62
C ASN A 30 -12.80 -1.95 -1.58
N HIS A 31 -13.77 -2.81 -1.34
CA HIS A 31 -13.63 -4.26 -1.26
C HIS A 31 -14.21 -5.02 -2.47
N ALA A 32 -14.64 -4.31 -3.53
CA ALA A 32 -15.31 -4.92 -4.68
C ALA A 32 -14.46 -6.00 -5.39
N ILE A 33 -13.13 -5.98 -5.24
CA ILE A 33 -12.23 -7.01 -5.80
C ILE A 33 -12.52 -8.42 -5.24
N PHE A 34 -13.11 -8.54 -4.06
CA PHE A 34 -13.46 -9.83 -3.46
C PHE A 34 -14.82 -10.35 -3.89
N GLU A 35 -15.58 -9.59 -4.70
CA GLU A 35 -16.88 -9.95 -5.22
C GLU A 35 -16.76 -10.36 -6.69
N ALA A 36 -17.10 -11.59 -7.04
CA ALA A 36 -17.03 -12.10 -8.42
C ALA A 36 -17.87 -11.22 -9.37
N GLY A 37 -17.26 -10.78 -10.47
CA GLY A 37 -17.92 -9.93 -11.47
C GLY A 37 -18.02 -8.45 -11.07
N LYS A 38 -17.36 -8.03 -9.98
CA LYS A 38 -17.36 -6.63 -9.51
C LYS A 38 -16.04 -5.90 -9.78
N GLU A 39 -15.17 -6.44 -10.62
CA GLU A 39 -13.84 -5.88 -10.95
C GLU A 39 -13.95 -4.44 -11.47
N ALA A 40 -14.98 -4.14 -12.29
CA ALA A 40 -15.25 -2.78 -12.77
C ALA A 40 -15.66 -1.80 -11.64
N GLY A 41 -16.06 -2.30 -10.47
CA GLY A 41 -16.31 -1.54 -9.25
C GLY A 41 -15.04 -1.25 -8.46
N TYR A 42 -13.98 -2.04 -8.66
CA TYR A 42 -12.71 -1.90 -7.95
C TYR A 42 -11.67 -1.10 -8.74
N PHE A 43 -11.48 -1.40 -10.03
CA PHE A 43 -10.46 -0.75 -10.84
C PHE A 43 -10.98 0.54 -11.49
N THR A 44 -10.17 1.62 -11.41
CA THR A 44 -10.41 2.86 -12.15
C THR A 44 -9.81 2.72 -13.55
N PRO A 45 -10.60 2.82 -14.62
CA PRO A 45 -10.06 2.78 -15.97
C PRO A 45 -9.32 4.06 -16.33
N THR A 46 -8.37 3.97 -17.27
CA THR A 46 -7.87 5.14 -18.01
C THR A 46 -9.04 5.77 -18.80
N ILE A 47 -9.00 7.08 -18.98
CA ILE A 47 -10.06 7.84 -19.68
C ILE A 47 -10.35 7.21 -21.06
N GLY A 48 -11.62 6.93 -21.33
CA GLY A 48 -12.08 6.32 -22.58
C GLY A 48 -11.79 4.82 -22.73
N ARG A 49 -11.30 4.17 -21.67
CA ARG A 49 -11.01 2.71 -21.68
C ARG A 49 -11.89 1.96 -20.67
N THR A 50 -11.86 0.63 -20.75
CA THR A 50 -12.57 -0.25 -19.81
C THR A 50 -11.69 -0.57 -18.60
N TRP A 51 -12.30 -1.16 -17.56
CA TRP A 51 -11.66 -1.39 -16.25
C TRP A 51 -10.31 -2.16 -16.30
N PRO A 52 -10.03 -3.08 -17.26
CA PRO A 52 -8.73 -3.74 -17.32
C PRO A 52 -7.54 -2.78 -17.48
N SER A 53 -7.77 -1.58 -18.03
CA SER A 53 -6.71 -0.57 -18.16
C SER A 53 -6.22 -0.01 -16.82
N GLY A 54 -6.96 -0.23 -15.72
CA GLY A 54 -6.59 0.10 -14.35
C GLY A 54 -5.88 -1.01 -13.61
N THR A 55 -5.70 -2.19 -14.22
CA THR A 55 -4.97 -3.32 -13.62
C THR A 55 -3.47 -3.21 -13.84
N PHE A 56 -2.70 -4.07 -13.15
CA PHE A 56 -1.24 -4.18 -13.35
C PHE A 56 -0.90 -4.87 -14.68
N GLY A 57 0.20 -4.47 -15.30
CA GLY A 57 0.76 -5.12 -16.48
C GLY A 57 0.65 -4.31 -17.76
N CYS A 58 0.85 -4.96 -18.91
CA CYS A 58 0.77 -4.33 -20.23
C CYS A 58 -0.70 -4.14 -20.67
N VAL A 59 -1.41 -3.24 -19.99
CA VAL A 59 -2.85 -3.01 -20.14
C VAL A 59 -3.21 -1.65 -20.74
N ARG A 60 -2.20 -0.81 -21.01
CA ARG A 60 -2.33 0.53 -21.58
C ARG A 60 -1.78 0.56 -23.00
N SER A 61 -2.20 1.56 -23.79
CA SER A 61 -1.74 1.74 -25.18
C SER A 61 -1.81 0.43 -25.99
N GLU A 62 -2.95 -0.28 -25.89
CA GLU A 62 -3.20 -1.54 -26.63
C GLU A 62 -2.18 -2.65 -26.33
N GLY A 63 -1.66 -2.69 -25.10
CA GLY A 63 -0.69 -3.69 -24.65
C GLY A 63 0.78 -3.24 -24.75
N TRP A 64 1.05 -2.07 -25.30
CA TRP A 64 2.43 -1.57 -25.48
C TRP A 64 2.98 -0.85 -24.24
N GLN A 65 2.11 -0.41 -23.32
CA GLN A 65 2.54 0.34 -22.14
C GLN A 65 2.23 -0.43 -20.86
N MET A 66 3.26 -0.63 -20.05
CA MET A 66 3.15 -1.22 -18.73
C MET A 66 2.49 -0.25 -17.76
N HIS A 67 1.54 -0.75 -16.98
CA HIS A 67 1.04 -0.11 -15.77
C HIS A 67 1.71 -0.77 -14.56
N GLU A 68 2.50 -0.02 -13.80
CA GLU A 68 3.36 -0.52 -12.72
C GLU A 68 2.61 -0.78 -11.41
N GLY A 69 1.31 -0.50 -11.35
CA GLY A 69 0.47 -0.67 -10.17
C GLY A 69 -0.97 -1.01 -10.53
N ILE A 70 -1.87 -0.71 -9.61
CA ILE A 70 -3.32 -0.82 -9.80
C ILE A 70 -3.99 0.52 -9.47
N ASP A 71 -4.94 0.93 -10.29
CA ASP A 71 -5.73 2.14 -10.06
C ASP A 71 -7.02 1.76 -9.33
N ILE A 72 -7.07 2.03 -8.02
CA ILE A 72 -8.21 1.69 -7.17
C ILE A 72 -9.27 2.78 -7.28
N LYS A 73 -10.52 2.37 -7.51
CA LYS A 73 -11.68 3.27 -7.61
C LYS A 73 -12.11 3.76 -6.24
N CYS A 74 -12.35 5.07 -6.11
CA CYS A 74 -12.90 5.63 -4.88
C CYS A 74 -14.36 5.18 -4.68
N THR A 75 -14.75 5.06 -3.42
CA THR A 75 -16.13 4.77 -3.02
C THR A 75 -16.91 6.04 -2.66
N GLN A 76 -16.19 7.11 -2.27
CA GLN A 76 -16.75 8.37 -1.81
C GLN A 76 -16.14 9.56 -2.56
N ARG A 77 -16.99 10.58 -2.80
CA ARG A 77 -16.58 11.83 -3.42
C ARG A 77 -17.16 13.01 -2.68
N ASP A 78 -16.44 14.15 -2.69
CA ASP A 78 -16.97 15.40 -2.18
C ASP A 78 -17.96 16.05 -3.17
N ALA A 79 -18.51 17.21 -2.78
CA ALA A 79 -19.46 17.98 -3.60
C ALA A 79 -18.88 18.45 -4.95
N LYS A 80 -17.54 18.45 -5.12
CA LYS A 80 -16.84 18.78 -6.35
C LYS A 80 -16.50 17.55 -7.18
N GLY A 81 -16.90 16.35 -6.74
CA GLY A 81 -16.60 15.08 -7.39
C GLY A 81 -15.19 14.56 -7.15
N GLU A 82 -14.41 15.16 -6.22
CA GLU A 82 -13.07 14.71 -5.89
C GLU A 82 -13.10 13.50 -4.93
N PRO A 83 -12.21 12.50 -5.10
CA PRO A 83 -12.09 11.38 -4.18
C PRO A 83 -11.77 11.84 -2.75
N ILE A 84 -12.41 11.21 -1.76
CA ILE A 84 -12.21 11.49 -0.33
C ILE A 84 -11.96 10.24 0.52
N ASP A 85 -11.87 9.07 -0.09
CA ASP A 85 -11.60 7.83 0.63
C ASP A 85 -10.27 7.93 1.40
N PRO A 86 -10.20 7.42 2.63
CA PRO A 86 -8.93 7.29 3.33
C PRO A 86 -8.02 6.27 2.62
N VAL A 87 -6.73 6.55 2.65
CA VAL A 87 -5.69 5.59 2.26
C VAL A 87 -4.93 5.19 3.51
N SER A 88 -4.85 3.89 3.76
CA SER A 88 -4.18 3.32 4.93
C SER A 88 -2.95 2.51 4.55
N ALA A 89 -2.05 2.32 5.51
CA ALA A 89 -0.92 1.43 5.37
C ALA A 89 -1.40 0.00 5.12
N ALA A 90 -0.97 -0.61 4.02
CA ALA A 90 -1.38 -1.97 3.63
C ALA A 90 -0.83 -3.04 4.58
N ALA A 91 0.28 -2.75 5.27
CA ALA A 91 0.92 -3.63 6.25
C ALA A 91 1.71 -2.78 7.26
N ASP A 92 2.16 -3.39 8.37
CA ASP A 92 3.09 -2.74 9.29
C ASP A 92 4.36 -2.32 8.53
N GLY A 93 4.87 -1.12 8.78
CA GLY A 93 6.07 -0.66 8.08
C GLY A 93 6.52 0.74 8.52
N THR A 94 7.55 1.22 7.85
CA THR A 94 8.14 2.53 8.10
C THR A 94 7.98 3.41 6.86
N ILE A 95 7.64 4.67 7.03
CA ILE A 95 7.61 5.64 5.93
C ILE A 95 9.04 5.84 5.43
N ALA A 96 9.32 5.35 4.22
CA ALA A 96 10.63 5.43 3.60
C ALA A 96 10.83 6.71 2.80
N TYR A 97 9.76 7.22 2.18
CA TYR A 97 9.82 8.43 1.38
C TYR A 97 8.46 9.11 1.28
N ILE A 98 8.47 10.43 1.13
CA ILE A 98 7.28 11.27 0.92
C ILE A 98 7.57 12.29 -0.19
N ASN A 99 6.69 12.39 -1.18
CA ASN A 99 6.58 13.53 -2.08
C ASN A 99 5.25 14.26 -1.84
N ALA A 100 5.33 15.48 -1.33
CA ALA A 100 4.18 16.36 -1.09
C ALA A 100 4.04 17.49 -2.15
N LYS A 101 4.80 17.39 -3.25
CA LYS A 101 4.78 18.38 -4.35
C LYS A 101 4.40 17.67 -5.65
N ALA A 102 3.10 17.61 -5.94
CA ALA A 102 2.55 16.85 -7.06
C ALA A 102 3.26 17.13 -8.40
N GLY A 103 3.60 18.39 -8.69
CA GLY A 103 4.25 18.77 -9.93
C GLY A 103 5.67 18.22 -10.15
N LEU A 104 6.28 17.58 -9.15
CA LEU A 104 7.63 17.00 -9.26
C LEU A 104 7.64 15.52 -9.69
N SER A 105 6.48 14.89 -9.85
CA SER A 105 6.41 13.46 -10.18
C SER A 105 5.14 13.10 -10.95
N ASN A 106 5.25 12.14 -11.88
CA ASN A 106 4.10 11.50 -12.52
C ASN A 106 3.19 10.82 -11.51
N TYR A 107 3.72 10.35 -10.36
CA TYR A 107 2.94 9.81 -9.24
C TYR A 107 2.24 10.88 -8.40
N GLY A 108 2.41 12.18 -8.74
CA GLY A 108 1.82 13.27 -7.97
C GLY A 108 2.33 13.33 -6.53
N ASN A 109 1.44 13.56 -5.58
CA ASN A 109 1.78 13.33 -4.16
C ASN A 109 1.79 11.82 -3.91
N TYR A 110 2.86 11.34 -3.29
CA TYR A 110 2.99 9.90 -3.03
C TYR A 110 3.78 9.60 -1.76
N ILE A 111 3.55 8.40 -1.23
CA ILE A 111 4.24 7.84 -0.07
C ILE A 111 4.87 6.51 -0.49
N VAL A 112 6.09 6.24 -0.05
CA VAL A 112 6.70 4.91 -0.09
C VAL A 112 6.85 4.41 1.34
N MET A 113 6.38 3.19 1.60
CA MET A 113 6.60 2.50 2.87
C MET A 113 7.50 1.30 2.66
N GLN A 114 8.39 1.06 3.61
CA GLN A 114 9.20 -0.16 3.70
C GLN A 114 8.58 -1.11 4.73
N HIS A 115 8.43 -2.35 4.33
CA HIS A 115 7.94 -3.47 5.14
C HIS A 115 9.02 -4.54 5.27
N GLN A 116 8.86 -5.45 6.24
CA GLN A 116 9.68 -6.65 6.35
C GLN A 116 8.81 -7.88 6.08
N VAL A 117 9.13 -8.64 5.05
CA VAL A 117 8.43 -9.87 4.68
C VAL A 117 9.48 -10.99 4.59
N ASP A 118 9.37 -11.98 5.46
CA ASP A 118 10.30 -13.11 5.54
C ASP A 118 11.78 -12.69 5.63
N GLY A 119 12.04 -11.58 6.35
CA GLY A 119 13.39 -11.01 6.53
C GLY A 119 13.89 -10.17 5.35
N LEU A 120 13.08 -9.98 4.31
CA LEU A 120 13.41 -9.16 3.15
C LEU A 120 12.68 -7.81 3.17
N PRO A 121 13.32 -6.71 2.75
CA PRO A 121 12.66 -5.43 2.60
C PRO A 121 11.74 -5.45 1.37
N VAL A 122 10.46 -5.16 1.58
CA VAL A 122 9.44 -5.00 0.53
C VAL A 122 8.89 -3.59 0.61
N TYR A 123 8.58 -2.98 -0.53
CA TYR A 123 8.10 -1.60 -0.57
C TYR A 123 6.71 -1.53 -1.17
N THR A 124 5.84 -0.68 -0.58
CA THR A 124 4.59 -0.25 -1.19
C THR A 124 4.68 1.22 -1.56
N LEU A 125 4.09 1.58 -2.71
CA LEU A 125 3.98 2.95 -3.17
C LEU A 125 2.49 3.32 -3.30
N TYR A 126 2.10 4.42 -2.65
CA TYR A 126 0.75 4.99 -2.68
C TYR A 126 0.81 6.31 -3.45
N ALA A 127 0.27 6.32 -4.66
CA ALA A 127 0.40 7.43 -5.61
C ALA A 127 -0.88 8.26 -5.73
N HIS A 128 -0.76 9.40 -6.42
CA HIS A 128 -1.86 10.30 -6.80
C HIS A 128 -2.67 10.84 -5.62
N LEU A 129 -2.06 10.93 -4.43
CA LEU A 129 -2.73 11.30 -3.19
C LEU A 129 -3.19 12.76 -3.21
N ARG A 130 -4.41 13.02 -2.69
CA ARG A 130 -4.95 14.38 -2.52
C ARG A 130 -4.23 15.11 -1.42
N ALA A 131 -4.09 14.46 -0.27
CA ALA A 131 -3.44 15.01 0.92
C ALA A 131 -2.78 13.90 1.73
N LEU A 132 -1.68 14.22 2.37
CA LEU A 132 -1.01 13.36 3.34
C LEU A 132 -1.66 13.52 4.72
N ALA A 133 -1.60 12.48 5.55
CA ALA A 133 -2.05 12.59 6.94
C ALA A 133 -1.23 13.64 7.69
N SER A 134 -1.89 14.39 8.58
CA SER A 134 -1.22 15.42 9.37
C SER A 134 -0.10 14.83 10.22
N GLY A 135 1.07 15.49 10.23
CA GLY A 135 2.24 15.07 10.99
C GLY A 135 2.95 13.82 10.44
N LEU A 136 2.61 13.34 9.22
CA LEU A 136 3.31 12.24 8.61
C LEU A 136 4.74 12.63 8.26
N SER A 137 5.72 11.80 8.62
CA SER A 137 7.16 12.05 8.38
C SER A 137 7.92 10.79 7.98
N VAL A 138 8.99 10.96 7.24
CA VAL A 138 9.94 9.88 6.92
C VAL A 138 10.54 9.33 8.21
N GLY A 139 10.70 8.01 8.30
CA GLY A 139 11.15 7.28 9.47
C GLY A 139 10.03 6.93 10.46
N GLN A 140 8.82 7.45 10.30
CA GLN A 140 7.69 7.13 11.16
C GLN A 140 7.22 5.69 10.91
N VAL A 141 7.05 4.92 11.99
CA VAL A 141 6.44 3.58 11.94
C VAL A 141 4.92 3.72 11.86
N LYS A 142 4.30 2.91 11.01
CA LYS A 142 2.86 2.80 10.85
C LYS A 142 2.41 1.35 10.98
N LYS A 143 1.28 1.15 11.62
CA LYS A 143 0.61 -0.15 11.69
C LYS A 143 -0.32 -0.33 10.49
N SER A 144 -0.52 -1.58 10.09
CA SER A 144 -1.53 -1.95 9.10
C SER A 144 -2.89 -1.32 9.43
N GLY A 145 -3.54 -0.70 8.45
CA GLY A 145 -4.81 -0.02 8.62
C GLY A 145 -4.74 1.42 9.15
N GLU A 146 -3.58 1.90 9.62
CA GLU A 146 -3.45 3.32 10.00
C GLU A 146 -3.54 4.23 8.77
N ILE A 147 -4.38 5.27 8.86
CA ILE A 147 -4.55 6.25 7.79
C ILE A 147 -3.24 7.03 7.58
N ILE A 148 -2.76 7.05 6.34
CA ILE A 148 -1.54 7.75 5.91
C ILE A 148 -1.84 8.88 4.93
N ALA A 149 -3.01 8.85 4.25
CA ALA A 149 -3.36 9.86 3.24
C ALA A 149 -4.87 9.86 2.95
N THR A 150 -5.27 10.78 2.08
CA THR A 150 -6.57 10.80 1.40
C THR A 150 -6.35 10.51 -0.09
N MET A 151 -7.20 9.67 -0.67
CA MET A 151 -7.20 9.36 -2.09
C MET A 151 -7.37 10.62 -2.94
N GLY A 152 -6.71 10.65 -4.09
CA GLY A 152 -6.75 11.79 -4.99
C GLY A 152 -6.49 11.40 -6.44
N ARG A 153 -6.08 12.38 -7.24
CA ARG A 153 -5.66 12.24 -8.64
C ARG A 153 -4.62 13.29 -9.01
N THR A 154 -3.71 13.57 -8.05
CA THR A 154 -2.61 14.51 -8.29
C THR A 154 -1.59 13.92 -9.26
N SER A 155 -1.02 14.74 -10.14
CA SER A 155 0.04 14.35 -11.07
C SER A 155 0.81 15.61 -11.48
N ASN A 156 1.99 15.47 -12.08
CA ASN A 156 2.69 16.55 -12.75
C ASN A 156 2.11 16.85 -14.14
N THR A 157 1.37 15.91 -14.72
CA THR A 157 0.66 16.13 -15.99
C THR A 157 -0.72 16.72 -15.68
N ARG A 158 -1.10 17.80 -16.37
CA ARG A 158 -2.49 18.22 -16.41
C ARG A 158 -3.27 17.14 -17.13
N GLN A 159 -3.97 16.30 -16.40
CA GLN A 159 -5.01 15.49 -16.99
C GLN A 159 -6.15 16.47 -17.30
N GLY A 160 -6.35 16.72 -18.59
CA GLY A 160 -7.45 17.51 -19.10
C GLY A 160 -8.79 16.83 -18.84
#